data_acc7a4c933a3602f9fa2c618de03a28c
#
_entry.id   acc7a4c933a3602f9fa2c618de03a28c
#
_cell.length_a   1.000
_cell.length_b   1.000
_cell.length_c   1.000
_cell.angle_alpha   90.00
_cell.angle_beta   90.00
_cell.angle_gamma   90.00
#
_symmetry.space_group_name_H-M   'P 1'
#
loop_
_entity.id
_entity.type
_entity.pdbx_description
1 polymer ?
#
loop_
_entity_poly.entity_id
_entity_poly.type
_entity_poly.pdbx_seq_one_letter_code
_entity_poly.pdbx_strand_id
1 'polypeptide(L)'
;MNLSEELIKYKNLTLELITSVEKEEYDNLDNLLTNRQNVIAQINELTYSKDEFLYLCKDLDILVLNQKLIKISNQKKSEIRKHIDELRVSKNANKGYNKKFAVDSVFFNKKT
;
A
#
# COMPACT_ATOMS: atom_id res chain seq x y z
N MET A 1 6.97 18.31 9.67
CA MET A 1 6.24 17.05 9.42
C MET A 1 5.06 16.97 10.36
N ASN A 2 3.86 16.86 9.84
CA ASN A 2 2.65 16.78 10.65
C ASN A 2 1.72 15.72 10.08
N LEU A 3 0.68 15.41 10.84
CA LEU A 3 -0.24 14.32 10.48
C LEU A 3 -0.90 14.56 9.12
N SER A 4 -1.35 15.79 8.86
CA SER A 4 -2.01 16.12 7.60
C SER A 4 -1.08 15.87 6.41
N GLU A 5 0.17 16.32 6.50
CA GLU A 5 1.14 16.12 5.43
C GLU A 5 1.42 14.64 5.19
N GLU A 6 1.57 13.86 6.26
CA GLU A 6 1.85 12.44 6.13
C GLU A 6 0.66 11.69 5.55
N LEU A 7 -0.55 12.06 5.93
CA LEU A 7 -1.76 11.44 5.38
C LEU A 7 -1.94 11.79 3.91
N ILE A 8 -1.56 13.00 3.49
CA ILE A 8 -1.58 13.36 2.08
C ILE A 8 -0.59 12.50 1.29
N LYS A 9 0.60 12.29 1.83
CA LYS A 9 1.57 11.38 1.19
C LYS A 9 1.01 9.97 1.06
N TYR A 10 0.38 9.48 2.11
CA TYR A 10 -0.24 8.17 2.12
C TYR A 10 -1.32 8.07 1.04
N LYS A 11 -2.16 9.10 0.95
CA LYS A 11 -3.21 9.18 -0.07
C LYS A 11 -2.61 9.12 -1.47
N ASN A 12 -1.58 9.93 -1.72
CA ASN A 12 -0.97 9.98 -3.05
C ASN A 12 -0.35 8.64 -3.44
N LEU A 13 0.31 7.97 -2.50
CA LEU A 13 0.87 6.65 -2.75
C LEU A 13 -0.24 5.63 -3.01
N THR A 14 -1.35 5.74 -2.30
CA THR A 14 -2.49 4.87 -2.52
C THR A 14 -3.07 5.07 -3.93
N LEU A 15 -3.18 6.34 -4.37
CA LEU A 15 -3.65 6.64 -5.72
C LEU A 15 -2.71 6.09 -6.79
N GLU A 16 -1.41 6.18 -6.57
CA GLU A 16 -0.44 5.60 -7.49
C GLU A 16 -0.55 4.08 -7.56
N LEU A 17 -0.77 3.45 -6.41
CA LEU A 17 -0.99 2.00 -6.37
C LEU A 17 -2.25 1.61 -7.15
N ILE A 18 -3.34 2.34 -6.93
CA ILE A 18 -4.58 2.09 -7.65
C ILE A 18 -4.36 2.20 -9.16
N THR A 19 -3.71 3.27 -9.59
CA THR A 19 -3.42 3.47 -11.01
C THR A 19 -2.57 2.35 -11.57
N SER A 20 -1.52 1.96 -10.85
CA SER A 20 -0.62 0.89 -11.31
C SER A 20 -1.36 -0.44 -11.43
N VAL A 21 -2.22 -0.77 -10.47
CA VAL A 21 -2.98 -2.01 -10.52
C VAL A 21 -3.99 -1.99 -11.67
N GLU A 22 -4.68 -0.86 -11.85
CA GLU A 22 -5.66 -0.74 -12.92
C GLU A 22 -5.02 -0.87 -14.31
N LYS A 23 -3.81 -0.34 -14.47
CA LYS A 23 -3.08 -0.43 -15.73
C LYS A 23 -2.26 -1.70 -15.87
N GLU A 24 -2.28 -2.54 -14.85
CA GLU A 24 -1.50 -3.79 -14.81
C GLU A 24 0.01 -3.52 -14.93
N GLU A 25 0.45 -2.39 -14.41
CA GLU A 25 1.87 -2.01 -14.36
C GLU A 25 2.42 -2.38 -12.98
N TYR A 26 2.85 -3.64 -12.85
CA TYR A 26 3.20 -4.19 -11.53
C TYR A 26 4.67 -4.02 -11.15
N ASP A 27 5.50 -3.54 -12.04
CA ASP A 27 6.94 -3.47 -11.79
C ASP A 27 7.31 -2.60 -10.60
N ASN A 28 6.51 -1.56 -10.35
CA ASN A 28 6.80 -0.58 -9.32
C ASN A 28 6.02 -0.80 -8.03
N LEU A 29 5.25 -1.88 -7.94
CA LEU A 29 4.40 -2.11 -6.77
C LEU A 29 5.20 -2.26 -5.48
N ASP A 30 6.30 -3.00 -5.53
CA ASP A 30 7.13 -3.21 -4.33
C ASP A 30 7.64 -1.89 -3.77
N ASN A 31 8.10 -0.99 -4.65
CA ASN A 31 8.58 0.31 -4.23
C ASN A 31 7.47 1.17 -3.64
N LEU A 32 6.31 1.17 -4.27
CA LEU A 32 5.16 1.94 -3.78
C LEU A 32 4.70 1.43 -2.43
N LEU A 33 4.65 0.12 -2.25
CA LEU A 33 4.27 -0.47 -0.98
C LEU A 33 5.28 -0.16 0.11
N THR A 34 6.56 -0.21 -0.21
CA THR A 34 7.61 0.14 0.75
C THR A 34 7.48 1.60 1.17
N ASN A 35 7.29 2.50 0.22
CA ASN A 35 7.12 3.91 0.53
C ASN A 35 5.89 4.17 1.38
N ARG A 36 4.81 3.45 1.11
CA ARG A 36 3.56 3.58 1.88
C ARG A 36 3.77 3.10 3.31
N GLN A 37 4.50 2.00 3.49
CA GLN A 37 4.82 1.51 4.83
C GLN A 37 5.70 2.49 5.59
N ASN A 38 6.61 3.14 4.92
CA ASN A 38 7.45 4.15 5.55
C ASN A 38 6.62 5.33 6.04
N VAL A 39 5.61 5.73 5.28
CA VAL A 39 4.69 6.79 5.71
C VAL A 39 3.90 6.35 6.94
N ILE A 40 3.42 5.12 6.97
CA ILE A 40 2.71 4.58 8.13
C ILE A 40 3.61 4.62 9.36
N ALA A 41 4.87 4.24 9.21
CA ALA A 41 5.82 4.28 10.31
C ALA A 41 6.02 5.72 10.83
N GLN A 42 6.09 6.69 9.92
CA GLN A 42 6.20 8.11 10.30
C GLN A 42 4.96 8.56 11.08
N ILE A 43 3.78 8.18 10.60
CA ILE A 43 2.52 8.54 11.26
C ILE A 43 2.50 7.97 12.69
N ASN A 44 2.96 6.74 12.86
CA ASN A 44 2.97 6.08 14.16
C ASN A 44 3.86 6.77 15.17
N GLU A 45 4.84 7.56 14.71
CA GLU A 45 5.72 8.30 15.60
C GLU A 45 5.20 9.68 15.96
N LEU A 46 4.12 10.12 15.32
CA LEU A 46 3.53 11.42 15.62
C LEU A 46 2.57 11.31 16.80
N THR A 47 2.43 12.44 17.50
CA THR A 47 1.42 12.55 18.56
C THR A 47 0.19 13.24 18.00
N TYR A 48 -0.96 12.58 18.08
CA TYR A 48 -2.20 13.15 17.57
C TYR A 48 -3.39 12.51 18.30
N SER A 49 -4.53 13.19 18.25
CA SER A 49 -5.75 12.64 18.83
C SER A 49 -6.44 11.72 17.82
N LYS A 50 -7.20 10.77 18.35
CA LYS A 50 -8.00 9.89 17.51
C LYS A 50 -8.99 10.68 16.64
N ASP A 51 -9.60 11.70 17.21
CA ASP A 51 -10.57 12.52 16.50
C ASP A 51 -9.93 13.26 15.33
N GLU A 52 -8.75 13.81 15.52
CA GLU A 52 -8.01 14.48 14.46
C GLU A 52 -7.68 13.50 13.33
N PHE A 53 -7.21 12.33 13.69
CA PHE A 53 -6.87 11.30 12.71
C PHE A 53 -8.10 10.90 11.89
N LEU A 54 -9.21 10.64 12.57
CA LEU A 54 -10.44 10.24 11.89
C LEU A 54 -10.98 11.34 10.98
N TYR A 55 -10.91 12.58 11.46
CA TYR A 55 -11.36 13.71 10.66
C TYR A 55 -10.55 13.83 9.36
N LEU A 56 -9.24 13.76 9.46
CA LEU A 56 -8.38 13.89 8.29
C LEU A 56 -8.54 12.71 7.33
N CYS A 57 -8.68 11.51 7.85
CA CYS A 57 -8.92 10.34 7.01
C CYS A 57 -10.22 10.48 6.23
N LYS A 58 -11.25 11.02 6.86
CA LYS A 58 -12.53 11.25 6.20
C LYS A 58 -12.41 12.36 5.16
N ASP A 59 -11.75 13.45 5.54
CA ASP A 59 -11.59 14.60 4.64
C ASP A 59 -10.80 14.22 3.38
N LEU A 60 -9.83 13.36 3.50
CA LEU A 60 -8.99 12.92 2.40
C LEU A 60 -9.52 11.65 1.69
N ASP A 61 -10.66 11.13 2.13
CA ASP A 61 -11.27 9.91 1.57
C ASP A 61 -10.33 8.69 1.64
N ILE A 62 -9.50 8.62 2.65
CA ILE A 62 -8.49 7.57 2.76
C ILE A 62 -9.14 6.19 2.86
N LEU A 63 -10.21 6.04 3.64
CA LEU A 63 -10.88 4.76 3.77
C LEU A 63 -11.48 4.31 2.44
N VAL A 64 -12.09 5.22 1.71
CA VAL A 64 -12.69 4.92 0.40
C VAL A 64 -11.61 4.47 -0.57
N LEU A 65 -10.48 5.16 -0.58
CA LEU A 65 -9.37 4.81 -1.47
C LEU A 65 -8.76 3.46 -1.10
N ASN A 66 -8.63 3.18 0.20
CA ASN A 66 -8.12 1.88 0.65
C ASN A 66 -9.06 0.76 0.23
N GLN A 67 -10.37 0.97 0.36
CA GLN A 67 -11.34 -0.01 -0.07
C GLN A 67 -11.27 -0.27 -1.57
N LYS A 68 -11.10 0.80 -2.34
CA LYS A 68 -10.95 0.65 -3.79
C LYS A 68 -9.68 -0.12 -4.14
N LEU A 69 -8.57 0.20 -3.48
CA LEU A 69 -7.32 -0.51 -3.71
C LEU A 69 -7.46 -1.99 -3.39
N ILE A 70 -8.10 -2.32 -2.27
CA ILE A 70 -8.31 -3.71 -1.89
C ILE A 70 -9.17 -4.43 -2.93
N LYS A 71 -10.23 -3.78 -3.38
CA LYS A 71 -11.15 -4.37 -4.35
C LYS A 71 -10.45 -4.70 -5.68
N ILE A 72 -9.74 -3.72 -6.24
CA ILE A 72 -9.07 -3.96 -7.53
C ILE A 72 -7.90 -4.92 -7.38
N SER A 73 -7.22 -4.90 -6.23
CA SER A 73 -6.13 -5.82 -5.97
C SER A 73 -6.63 -7.25 -5.86
N ASN A 74 -7.78 -7.46 -5.24
CA ASN A 74 -8.38 -8.78 -5.15
C ASN A 74 -8.79 -9.31 -6.53
N GLN A 75 -9.28 -8.43 -7.39
CA GLN A 75 -9.64 -8.81 -8.75
C GLN A 75 -8.42 -9.27 -9.56
N LYS A 76 -7.24 -8.72 -9.25
CA LYS A 76 -6.02 -9.03 -9.97
C LYS A 76 -5.01 -9.81 -9.14
N LYS A 77 -5.48 -10.39 -8.06
CA LYS A 77 -4.63 -11.04 -7.06
C LYS A 77 -3.67 -12.07 -7.66
N SER A 78 -4.16 -12.95 -8.51
CA SER A 78 -3.33 -13.99 -9.12
C SER A 78 -2.26 -13.40 -10.01
N GLU A 79 -2.61 -12.39 -10.79
CA GLU A 79 -1.64 -11.73 -11.68
C GLU A 79 -0.56 -11.00 -10.90
N ILE A 80 -0.96 -10.29 -9.85
CA ILE A 80 -0.02 -9.54 -9.01
C ILE A 80 0.97 -10.50 -8.36
N ARG A 81 0.48 -11.57 -7.77
CA ARG A 81 1.34 -12.55 -7.10
C ARG A 81 2.31 -13.19 -8.08
N LYS A 82 1.80 -13.59 -9.23
CA LYS A 82 2.62 -14.22 -10.24
C LYS A 82 3.73 -13.28 -10.70
N HIS A 83 3.40 -12.03 -10.97
CA HIS A 83 4.37 -11.05 -11.43
C HIS A 83 5.47 -10.80 -10.39
N ILE A 84 5.06 -10.62 -9.14
CA ILE A 84 6.01 -10.38 -8.06
C ILE A 84 6.91 -11.60 -7.84
N ASP A 85 6.36 -12.79 -7.91
CA ASP A 85 7.14 -14.03 -7.79
C ASP A 85 8.17 -14.14 -8.91
N GLU A 86 7.79 -13.84 -10.14
CA GLU A 86 8.70 -13.87 -11.27
C GLU A 86 9.85 -12.88 -11.09
N LEU A 87 9.55 -11.67 -10.63
CA LEU A 87 10.58 -10.67 -10.37
C LEU A 87 11.56 -11.13 -9.31
N ARG A 88 11.06 -11.76 -8.25
CA ARG A 88 11.91 -12.21 -7.15
C ARG A 88 12.75 -13.38 -7.52
N VAL A 89 12.20 -14.32 -8.25
CA VAL A 89 12.97 -15.45 -8.76
C VAL A 89 14.09 -14.97 -9.66
N SER A 90 13.80 -13.98 -10.50
CA SER A 90 14.79 -13.40 -11.39
C SER A 90 15.91 -12.69 -10.65
N LYS A 91 15.57 -11.98 -9.56
CA LYS A 91 16.54 -11.16 -8.83
C LYS A 91 17.26 -11.94 -7.74
N ASN A 92 16.54 -12.72 -6.95
CA ASN A 92 17.10 -13.43 -5.82
C ASN A 92 16.08 -14.42 -5.27
N ALA A 93 16.14 -15.63 -5.76
CA ALA A 93 15.18 -16.68 -5.41
C ALA A 93 15.11 -16.94 -3.91
N ASN A 94 16.23 -16.79 -3.21
CA ASN A 94 16.29 -17.14 -1.81
C ASN A 94 15.57 -16.15 -0.91
N LYS A 95 15.38 -14.93 -1.35
CA LYS A 95 14.80 -13.86 -0.53
C LYS A 95 13.41 -13.44 -0.95
N GLY A 96 12.93 -13.89 -2.09
CA GLY A 96 11.61 -13.50 -2.59
C GLY A 96 10.48 -13.94 -1.69
N TYR A 97 10.68 -14.98 -0.96
CA TYR A 97 9.68 -15.55 -0.09
C TYR A 97 9.14 -14.55 0.94
N ASN A 98 10.02 -13.90 1.68
CA ASN A 98 9.60 -12.99 2.71
C ASN A 98 8.89 -11.77 2.15
N LYS A 99 9.33 -11.28 1.02
CA LYS A 99 8.69 -10.13 0.38
C LYS A 99 7.31 -10.47 -0.15
N LYS A 100 7.15 -11.68 -0.68
CA LYS A 100 5.85 -12.13 -1.13
C LYS A 100 4.85 -12.11 0.01
N PHE A 101 5.25 -12.60 1.16
CA PHE A 101 4.41 -12.59 2.35
C PHE A 101 4.02 -11.18 2.74
N ALA A 102 4.98 -10.26 2.73
CA ALA A 102 4.72 -8.87 3.09
C ALA A 102 3.74 -8.22 2.13
N VAL A 103 3.87 -8.49 0.83
CA VAL A 103 2.96 -7.95 -0.16
C VAL A 103 1.53 -8.44 0.08
N ASP A 104 1.38 -9.74 0.33
CA ASP A 104 0.06 -10.30 0.63
C ASP A 104 -0.55 -9.65 1.85
N SER A 105 0.25 -9.43 2.89
CA SER A 105 -0.21 -8.80 4.11
C SER A 105 -0.71 -7.38 3.86
N VAL A 106 0.02 -6.60 3.07
CA VAL A 106 -0.34 -5.20 2.81
C VAL A 106 -1.56 -5.10 1.88
N PHE A 107 -1.61 -5.92 0.83
CA PHE A 107 -2.70 -5.85 -0.13
C PHE A 107 -3.98 -6.50 0.35
N PHE A 108 -3.88 -7.64 1.03
CA PHE A 108 -5.03 -8.50 1.24
C PHE A 108 -5.40 -8.70 2.69
N ASN A 109 -4.61 -8.21 3.61
CA ASN A 109 -4.95 -8.28 5.02
C ASN A 109 -5.99 -7.23 5.35
N LYS A 110 -7.12 -7.66 5.88
CA LYS A 110 -8.27 -6.78 6.13
C LYS A 110 -8.32 -6.21 7.52
N LYS A 111 -7.31 -6.39 8.31
CA LYS A 111 -7.30 -5.91 9.68
C LYS A 111 -6.90 -4.46 9.84
N THR A 112 -6.60 -3.80 8.87
CA THR A 112 -6.15 -2.41 9.00
C THR A 112 -7.23 -1.47 9.50
#